data_8f113ad51a52f771ac171ceecfb7c740
#
_entry.id   8f113ad51a52f771ac171ceecfb7c740
#
_cell.length_a   1.000
_cell.length_b   1.000
_cell.length_c   1.000
_cell.angle_alpha   90.00
_cell.angle_beta   90.00
_cell.angle_gamma   90.00
#
_symmetry.space_group_name_H-M   'P 1'
#
loop_
_entity.id
_entity.type
_entity.pdbx_description
1 polymer ?
#
loop_
_entity_poly.entity_id
_entity_poly.type
_entity_poly.pdbx_seq_one_letter_code
_entity_poly.pdbx_strand_id
1 'polypeptide(L)'
;MYKRQLSDFRKDAYAAGLHAFFIQKKYPWAEISYSLPRLRPYINNADNNPNDVHETQLLQVMLAYRIFMPYAGITISTRERAGFRDNVAGLAATKISAGVKVGIGGHGDNEQKGDEQFEISDPRSVEEVRKALLDKGLQPVFTDYVRV
;
A
#
# COMPACT_ATOMS: atom_id res chain seq x y z
N MET A 1 7.81 -11.32 2.34
CA MET A 1 6.47 -10.74 2.08
C MET A 1 5.46 -11.52 2.92
N TYR A 2 4.98 -10.96 4.01
CA TYR A 2 4.02 -11.65 4.88
C TYR A 2 2.63 -11.60 4.22
N LYS A 3 2.06 -12.75 3.91
CA LYS A 3 0.69 -12.87 3.41
C LYS A 3 -0.28 -12.69 4.59
N ARG A 4 -0.69 -11.47 4.85
CA ARG A 4 -1.48 -11.05 6.03
C ARG A 4 -2.89 -11.63 6.13
N GLN A 5 -3.27 -12.55 5.29
CA GLN A 5 -4.62 -13.13 5.26
C GLN A 5 -4.60 -14.66 5.39
N LEU A 6 -3.46 -15.23 5.80
CA LEU A 6 -3.36 -16.67 6.09
C LEU A 6 -3.72 -16.99 7.55
N SER A 7 -3.76 -15.98 8.41
CA SER A 7 -4.11 -16.10 9.83
C SER A 7 -4.88 -14.85 10.32
N ASP A 8 -5.06 -14.71 11.63
CA ASP A 8 -5.65 -13.51 12.23
C ASP A 8 -4.80 -12.26 11.89
N PHE A 9 -5.37 -11.34 11.10
CA PHE A 9 -4.67 -10.14 10.63
C PHE A 9 -4.13 -9.26 11.76
N ARG A 10 -4.74 -9.28 12.95
CA ARG A 10 -4.28 -8.53 14.12
C ARG A 10 -2.97 -9.06 14.65
N LYS A 11 -2.84 -10.40 14.71
CA LYS A 11 -1.59 -11.06 15.13
C LYS A 11 -0.48 -10.77 14.14
N ASP A 12 -0.77 -10.86 12.85
CA ASP A 12 0.21 -10.57 11.79
C ASP A 12 0.63 -9.11 11.81
N ALA A 13 -0.32 -8.18 11.97
CA ALA A 13 -0.04 -6.76 12.09
C ALA A 13 0.81 -6.46 13.33
N TYR A 14 0.46 -7.04 14.49
CA TYR A 14 1.21 -6.88 15.72
C TYR A 14 2.65 -7.41 15.57
N ALA A 15 2.83 -8.61 15.05
CA ALA A 15 4.14 -9.19 14.84
C ALA A 15 5.00 -8.36 13.87
N ALA A 16 4.41 -7.87 12.78
CA ALA A 16 5.11 -7.01 11.82
C ALA A 16 5.48 -5.64 12.44
N GLY A 17 4.60 -5.08 13.27
CA GLY A 17 4.89 -3.84 14.01
C GLY A 17 6.05 -4.02 14.98
N LEU A 18 6.05 -5.08 15.79
CA LEU A 18 7.15 -5.39 16.71
C LEU A 18 8.45 -5.65 15.96
N HIS A 19 8.40 -6.39 14.85
CA HIS A 19 9.58 -6.64 14.04
C HIS A 19 10.22 -5.34 13.56
N ALA A 20 9.43 -4.42 13.01
CA ALA A 20 9.90 -3.12 12.57
C ALA A 20 10.47 -2.29 13.73
N PHE A 21 9.82 -2.29 14.89
CA PHE A 21 10.30 -1.62 16.10
C PHE A 21 11.67 -2.13 16.54
N PHE A 22 11.87 -3.45 16.56
CA PHE A 22 13.17 -4.02 16.95
C PHE A 22 14.25 -3.76 15.91
N ILE A 23 13.90 -3.73 14.61
CA ILE A 23 14.85 -3.31 13.57
C ILE A 23 15.25 -1.84 13.78
N GLN A 24 14.29 -0.94 13.99
CA GLN A 24 14.57 0.47 14.23
C GLN A 24 15.42 0.68 15.48
N LYS A 25 15.15 -0.10 16.56
CA LYS A 25 15.95 -0.05 17.79
C LYS A 25 17.38 -0.52 17.57
N LYS A 26 17.58 -1.56 16.74
CA LYS A 26 18.91 -2.11 16.44
C LYS A 26 19.66 -1.26 15.43
N TYR A 27 18.96 -0.64 14.49
CA TYR A 27 19.51 0.17 13.41
C TYR A 27 18.80 1.53 13.36
N PRO A 28 19.13 2.48 14.27
CA PRO A 28 18.40 3.75 14.39
C PRO A 28 18.41 4.61 13.14
N TRP A 29 19.43 4.45 12.29
CA TRP A 29 19.59 5.17 11.03
C TRP A 29 18.85 4.52 9.84
N ALA A 30 18.24 3.34 10.03
CA ALA A 30 17.50 2.68 8.96
C ALA A 30 16.13 3.32 8.76
N GLU A 31 15.80 3.64 7.52
CA GLU A 31 14.45 4.06 7.17
C GLU A 31 13.50 2.85 7.18
N ILE A 32 12.46 2.93 7.98
CA ILE A 32 11.41 1.91 8.04
C ILE A 32 10.20 2.35 7.24
N SER A 33 9.74 1.49 6.35
CA SER A 33 8.53 1.72 5.59
C SER A 33 7.64 0.47 5.56
N TYR A 34 6.35 0.66 5.84
CA TYR A 34 5.34 -0.39 5.75
C TYR A 34 4.67 -0.37 4.39
N SER A 35 4.57 -1.55 3.78
CA SER A 35 3.67 -1.78 2.65
C SER A 35 2.61 -2.79 3.08
N LEU A 36 1.35 -2.42 2.96
CA LEU A 36 0.21 -3.15 3.53
C LEU A 36 -0.71 -3.71 2.44
N PRO A 37 -0.21 -4.62 1.56
CA PRO A 37 -1.06 -5.19 0.53
C PRO A 37 -2.09 -6.13 1.15
N ARG A 38 -3.36 -6.00 0.73
CA ARG A 38 -4.40 -7.00 0.97
C ARG A 38 -4.35 -8.08 -0.11
N LEU A 39 -4.77 -9.31 0.22
CA LEU A 39 -5.10 -10.28 -0.81
C LEU A 39 -6.30 -9.77 -1.60
N ARG A 40 -6.26 -9.92 -2.89
CA ARG A 40 -7.37 -9.65 -3.80
C ARG A 40 -7.71 -10.95 -4.52
N PRO A 41 -8.97 -11.15 -4.92
CA PRO A 41 -9.30 -12.22 -5.82
C PRO A 41 -8.39 -12.17 -7.05
N TYR A 42 -7.94 -13.31 -7.51
CA TYR A 42 -7.22 -13.46 -8.77
C TYR A 42 -8.01 -14.39 -9.70
N ILE A 43 -7.74 -14.34 -10.97
CA ILE A 43 -8.59 -14.88 -12.07
C ILE A 43 -9.06 -16.32 -11.84
N ASN A 44 -8.35 -17.13 -11.08
CA ASN A 44 -8.68 -18.55 -10.83
C ASN A 44 -9.06 -18.84 -9.37
N ASN A 45 -9.31 -17.85 -8.53
CA ASN A 45 -9.67 -18.03 -7.13
C ASN A 45 -10.70 -16.98 -6.68
N ALA A 46 -11.96 -17.28 -6.94
CA ALA A 46 -13.10 -16.48 -6.48
C ALA A 46 -13.58 -16.88 -5.08
N ASP A 47 -12.89 -17.79 -4.39
CA ASP A 47 -13.30 -18.27 -3.07
C ASP A 47 -13.22 -17.14 -2.05
N ASN A 48 -14.32 -16.93 -1.34
CA ASN A 48 -14.38 -16.04 -0.20
C ASN A 48 -13.44 -16.58 0.89
N ASN A 49 -12.32 -15.89 1.08
CA ASN A 49 -11.43 -16.18 2.19
C ASN A 49 -12.06 -15.60 3.48
N PRO A 50 -12.41 -16.42 4.48
CA PRO A 50 -13.00 -15.93 5.74
C PRO A 50 -12.09 -14.97 6.51
N ASN A 51 -10.81 -14.90 6.16
CA ASN A 51 -9.83 -14.00 6.76
C ASN A 51 -9.59 -12.73 5.93
N ASP A 52 -10.47 -12.40 4.99
CA ASP A 52 -10.30 -11.21 4.17
C ASP A 52 -10.28 -9.93 5.02
N VAL A 53 -9.27 -9.13 4.79
CA VAL A 53 -9.10 -7.83 5.45
C VAL A 53 -9.85 -6.76 4.65
N HIS A 54 -10.90 -6.19 5.24
CA HIS A 54 -11.65 -5.09 4.66
C HIS A 54 -10.94 -3.74 4.82
N GLU A 55 -11.38 -2.71 4.10
CA GLU A 55 -10.79 -1.37 4.13
C GLU A 55 -10.73 -0.77 5.54
N THR A 56 -11.78 -0.97 6.33
CA THR A 56 -11.83 -0.49 7.73
C THR A 56 -10.72 -1.12 8.58
N GLN A 57 -10.48 -2.41 8.41
CA GLN A 57 -9.43 -3.13 9.13
C GLN A 57 -8.03 -2.72 8.64
N LEU A 58 -7.87 -2.51 7.33
CA LEU A 58 -6.62 -1.98 6.77
C LEU A 58 -6.33 -0.59 7.33
N LEU A 59 -7.32 0.30 7.33
CA LEU A 59 -7.17 1.64 7.91
C LEU A 59 -6.82 1.57 9.40
N GLN A 60 -7.46 0.69 10.15
CA GLN A 60 -7.15 0.48 11.58
C GLN A 60 -5.68 0.11 11.78
N VAL A 61 -5.14 -0.81 10.97
CA VAL A 61 -3.72 -1.21 11.04
C VAL A 61 -2.81 -0.04 10.65
N MET A 62 -3.15 0.71 9.59
CA MET A 62 -2.37 1.88 9.17
C MET A 62 -2.30 2.94 10.27
N LEU A 63 -3.42 3.25 10.91
CA LEU A 63 -3.47 4.22 12.00
C LEU A 63 -2.73 3.71 13.25
N ALA A 64 -2.85 2.43 13.57
CA ALA A 64 -2.10 1.83 14.67
C ALA A 64 -0.57 1.94 14.44
N TYR A 65 -0.11 1.68 13.21
CA TYR A 65 1.31 1.85 12.88
C TYR A 65 1.75 3.32 12.89
N ARG A 66 0.89 4.24 12.45
CA ARG A 66 1.16 5.67 12.52
C ARG A 66 1.33 6.17 13.95
N ILE A 67 0.52 5.64 14.90
CA ILE A 67 0.65 5.97 16.32
C ILE A 67 1.88 5.29 16.94
N PHE A 68 2.10 4.01 16.62
CA PHE A 68 3.17 3.21 17.22
C PHE A 68 4.57 3.62 16.72
N MET A 69 4.70 3.93 15.43
CA MET A 69 5.95 4.37 14.80
C MET A 69 5.69 5.61 13.93
N PRO A 70 5.60 6.79 14.54
CA PRO A 70 5.15 8.02 13.87
C PRO A 70 6.03 8.45 12.69
N TYR A 71 7.29 8.08 12.68
CA TYR A 71 8.24 8.42 11.62
C TYR A 71 8.34 7.37 10.51
N ALA A 72 7.71 6.21 10.68
CA ALA A 72 7.74 5.17 9.64
C ALA A 72 6.96 5.58 8.39
N GLY A 73 7.48 5.26 7.23
CA GLY A 73 6.76 5.39 5.96
C GLY A 73 5.60 4.39 5.90
N ILE A 74 4.48 4.78 5.31
CA ILE A 74 3.36 3.88 5.02
C ILE A 74 2.97 4.06 3.55
N THR A 75 3.14 3.00 2.77
CA THR A 75 2.83 2.99 1.34
C THR A 75 1.46 2.37 1.09
N ILE A 76 0.60 3.08 0.34
CA ILE A 76 -0.65 2.55 -0.19
C ILE A 76 -0.52 2.26 -1.68
N SER A 77 -0.92 1.06 -2.10
CA SER A 77 -0.74 0.59 -3.47
C SER A 77 -1.99 0.79 -4.34
N THR A 78 -1.81 0.69 -5.66
CA THR A 78 -2.89 0.73 -6.67
C THR A 78 -3.87 -0.44 -6.59
N ARG A 79 -3.63 -1.43 -5.73
CA ARG A 79 -4.58 -2.52 -5.44
C ARG A 79 -5.80 -2.03 -4.66
N GLU A 80 -5.68 -0.89 -3.97
CA GLU A 80 -6.78 -0.28 -3.26
C GLU A 80 -7.53 0.68 -4.18
N ARG A 81 -8.85 0.77 -4.01
CA ARG A 81 -9.68 1.65 -4.83
C ARG A 81 -9.36 3.12 -4.60
N ALA A 82 -9.55 3.94 -5.62
CA ALA A 82 -9.22 5.35 -5.65
C ALA A 82 -9.75 6.13 -4.43
N GLY A 83 -11.06 5.99 -4.12
CA GLY A 83 -11.67 6.71 -3.00
C GLY A 83 -11.05 6.39 -1.64
N PHE A 84 -10.70 5.11 -1.40
CA PHE A 84 -10.01 4.72 -0.16
C PHE A 84 -8.61 5.33 -0.11
N ARG A 85 -7.85 5.24 -1.19
CA ARG A 85 -6.48 5.78 -1.29
C ARG A 85 -6.44 7.28 -1.05
N ASP A 86 -7.36 8.01 -1.66
CA ASP A 86 -7.45 9.46 -1.52
C ASP A 86 -7.79 9.88 -0.08
N ASN A 87 -8.59 9.08 0.62
CA ASN A 87 -8.94 9.36 2.00
C ASN A 87 -7.83 9.02 3.00
N VAL A 88 -7.04 7.97 2.77
CA VAL A 88 -5.96 7.60 3.70
C VAL A 88 -4.68 8.40 3.47
N ALA A 89 -4.51 9.05 2.32
CA ALA A 89 -3.35 9.89 2.02
C ALA A 89 -3.13 10.99 3.06
N GLY A 90 -4.21 11.64 3.52
CA GLY A 90 -4.12 12.69 4.56
C GLY A 90 -4.14 12.18 6.01
N LEU A 91 -4.40 10.87 6.22
CA LEU A 91 -4.56 10.32 7.56
C LEU A 91 -3.37 9.50 8.01
N ALA A 92 -2.89 8.59 7.17
CA ALA A 92 -1.91 7.59 7.57
C ALA A 92 -0.83 7.34 6.51
N ALA A 93 -1.17 7.34 5.22
CA ALA A 93 -0.21 7.06 4.16
C ALA A 93 0.75 8.24 3.95
N THR A 94 2.02 7.90 3.70
CA THR A 94 3.07 8.87 3.35
C THR A 94 3.53 8.71 1.92
N LYS A 95 3.31 7.53 1.34
CA LYS A 95 3.68 7.20 -0.04
C LYS A 95 2.48 6.58 -0.75
N ILE A 96 2.27 6.99 -1.99
CA ILE A 96 1.16 6.51 -2.82
C ILE A 96 1.70 6.13 -4.21
N SER A 97 1.42 4.91 -4.67
CA SER A 97 1.80 4.50 -6.03
C SER A 97 0.76 4.95 -7.06
N ALA A 98 1.20 5.25 -8.27
CA ALA A 98 0.33 5.63 -9.37
C ALA A 98 0.89 5.13 -10.72
N GLY A 99 0.03 4.97 -11.71
CA GLY A 99 0.42 4.59 -13.06
C GLY A 99 1.08 3.22 -13.19
N VAL A 100 0.78 2.29 -12.27
CA VAL A 100 1.41 0.96 -12.25
C VAL A 100 0.79 0.07 -13.30
N LYS A 101 1.64 -0.52 -14.16
CA LYS A 101 1.28 -1.60 -15.10
C LYS A 101 1.89 -2.90 -14.60
N VAL A 102 1.08 -3.94 -14.39
CA VAL A 102 1.53 -5.25 -13.85
C VAL A 102 1.40 -6.40 -14.85
N GLY A 103 1.03 -6.14 -16.10
CA GLY A 103 1.01 -7.14 -17.17
C GLY A 103 2.41 -7.66 -17.50
N ILE A 104 2.55 -8.96 -17.73
CA ILE A 104 3.80 -9.55 -18.23
C ILE A 104 4.08 -8.97 -19.61
N GLY A 105 5.23 -8.34 -19.82
CA GLY A 105 5.58 -7.66 -21.07
C GLY A 105 5.14 -6.21 -21.20
N GLY A 106 4.59 -5.60 -20.15
CA GLY A 106 4.02 -4.24 -20.13
C GLY A 106 4.98 -3.07 -20.41
N HIS A 107 6.20 -3.33 -20.90
CA HIS A 107 7.14 -2.33 -21.36
C HIS A 107 7.28 -2.25 -22.89
N GLY A 108 6.47 -2.99 -23.64
CA GLY A 108 6.47 -2.97 -25.11
C GLY A 108 5.04 -2.78 -25.65
N ASP A 109 4.93 -2.11 -26.78
CA ASP A 109 3.67 -1.74 -27.44
C ASP A 109 2.88 -2.92 -28.06
N ASN A 110 3.15 -4.18 -27.68
CA ASN A 110 2.45 -5.34 -28.17
C ASN A 110 1.55 -5.94 -27.11
N GLU A 111 0.25 -5.75 -27.30
CA GLU A 111 -0.87 -6.32 -26.57
C GLU A 111 -0.91 -7.86 -26.64
N GLN A 112 -0.12 -8.55 -25.86
CA GLN A 112 -0.53 -9.85 -25.36
C GLN A 112 -0.76 -9.71 -23.86
N LYS A 113 -2.06 -9.70 -23.48
CA LYS A 113 -2.51 -9.79 -22.09
C LYS A 113 -1.99 -11.09 -21.51
N GLY A 114 -0.78 -11.06 -20.95
CA GLY A 114 -0.36 -12.05 -19.98
C GLY A 114 -1.25 -11.92 -18.74
N ASP A 115 -1.51 -13.02 -18.06
CA ASP A 115 -2.30 -13.05 -16.83
C ASP A 115 -1.79 -11.97 -15.87
N GLU A 116 -2.66 -11.01 -15.54
CA GLU A 116 -2.35 -9.99 -14.55
C GLU A 116 -2.14 -10.68 -13.21
N GLN A 117 -0.93 -10.60 -12.68
CA GLN A 117 -0.57 -11.23 -11.42
C GLN A 117 -1.41 -10.72 -10.24
N PHE A 118 -2.00 -9.52 -10.37
CA PHE A 118 -2.86 -8.89 -9.38
C PHE A 118 -3.82 -7.91 -10.03
N GLU A 119 -5.06 -7.87 -9.54
CA GLU A 119 -6.04 -6.85 -9.92
C GLU A 119 -5.59 -5.45 -9.47
N ILE A 120 -5.54 -4.52 -10.42
CA ILE A 120 -5.35 -3.09 -10.16
C ILE A 120 -6.74 -2.47 -10.00
N SER A 121 -7.07 -2.01 -8.79
CA SER A 121 -8.36 -1.36 -8.49
C SER A 121 -8.33 0.15 -8.77
N ASP A 122 -7.16 0.75 -8.87
CA ASP A 122 -6.99 2.16 -9.21
C ASP A 122 -6.04 2.30 -10.41
N PRO A 123 -6.57 2.40 -11.63
CA PRO A 123 -5.78 2.49 -12.85
C PRO A 123 -5.33 3.92 -13.18
N ARG A 124 -5.62 4.90 -12.31
CA ARG A 124 -5.32 6.31 -12.57
C ARG A 124 -3.84 6.53 -12.87
N SER A 125 -3.60 7.43 -13.81
CA SER A 125 -2.28 7.95 -14.14
C SER A 125 -1.66 8.75 -12.95
N VAL A 126 -0.37 9.02 -13.05
CA VAL A 126 0.34 9.86 -12.06
C VAL A 126 -0.31 11.25 -11.95
N GLU A 127 -0.69 11.86 -13.07
CA GLU A 127 -1.29 13.19 -13.09
C GLU A 127 -2.69 13.22 -12.46
N GLU A 128 -3.50 12.19 -12.69
CA GLU A 128 -4.82 12.07 -12.07
C GLU A 128 -4.73 11.93 -10.54
N VAL A 129 -3.79 11.10 -10.07
CA VAL A 129 -3.55 10.93 -8.62
C VAL A 129 -2.98 12.23 -8.03
N ARG A 130 -2.04 12.88 -8.73
CA ARG A 130 -1.50 14.18 -8.33
C ARG A 130 -2.61 15.22 -8.17
N LYS A 131 -3.50 15.34 -9.14
CA LYS A 131 -4.64 16.25 -9.08
C LYS A 131 -5.54 15.95 -7.89
N ALA A 132 -5.92 14.69 -7.68
CA ALA A 132 -6.76 14.27 -6.56
C ALA A 132 -6.15 14.61 -5.20
N LEU A 133 -4.82 14.53 -5.05
CA LEU A 133 -4.12 14.93 -3.83
C LEU A 133 -4.12 16.45 -3.64
N LEU A 134 -3.89 17.22 -4.72
CA LEU A 134 -3.96 18.68 -4.68
C LEU A 134 -5.36 19.18 -4.32
N ASP A 135 -6.41 18.58 -4.88
CA ASP A 135 -7.82 18.90 -4.59
C ASP A 135 -8.17 18.66 -3.10
N LYS A 136 -7.40 17.82 -2.41
CA LYS A 136 -7.47 17.58 -0.96
C LYS A 136 -6.54 18.47 -0.13
N GLY A 137 -5.86 19.43 -0.74
CA GLY A 137 -4.90 20.31 -0.07
C GLY A 137 -3.57 19.64 0.29
N LEU A 138 -3.27 18.48 -0.31
CA LEU A 138 -2.01 17.76 -0.11
C LEU A 138 -1.04 18.12 -1.24
N GLN A 139 0.23 18.30 -0.91
CA GLN A 139 1.28 18.55 -1.89
C GLN A 139 2.01 17.24 -2.21
N PRO A 140 1.79 16.62 -3.39
CA PRO A 140 2.54 15.46 -3.79
C PRO A 140 3.98 15.80 -4.14
N VAL A 141 4.92 15.00 -3.68
CA VAL A 141 6.37 15.12 -3.92
C VAL A 141 6.83 13.87 -4.65
N PHE A 142 7.65 14.04 -5.69
CA PHE A 142 8.14 12.93 -6.51
C PHE A 142 9.54 12.46 -6.08
N THR A 143 10.20 13.20 -5.22
CA THR A 143 11.53 12.88 -4.71
C THR A 143 11.46 12.52 -3.23
N ASP A 144 11.99 11.35 -2.88
CA ASP A 144 11.95 10.81 -1.52
C ASP A 144 12.98 11.46 -0.57
N TYR A 145 13.99 12.13 -1.10
CA TYR A 145 15.10 12.64 -0.32
C TYR A 145 15.29 14.13 -0.58
N VAL A 146 15.03 14.93 0.44
CA VAL A 146 15.66 16.22 0.57
C VAL A 146 16.85 15.99 1.51
N ARG A 147 18.07 15.87 0.96
CA ARG A 147 19.27 16.03 1.78
C ARG A 147 19.35 17.50 2.12
N VAL A 148 19.06 17.83 3.37
CA VAL A 148 19.36 19.13 3.97
C VAL A 148 20.82 19.14 4.34
#